data_ee33c84f6eeac36768c60f213bb88f29
#
_entry.id   ee33c84f6eeac36768c60f213bb88f29
#
_cell.length_a   1.000
_cell.length_b   1.000
_cell.length_c   1.000
_cell.angle_alpha   90.00
_cell.angle_beta   90.00
_cell.angle_gamma   90.00
#
_symmetry.space_group_name_H-M   'P 1'
#
loop_
_entity.id
_entity.type
_entity.pdbx_description
1 polymer ?
#
loop_
_entity_poly.entity_id
_entity_poly.type
_entity_poly.pdbx_seq_one_letter_code
_entity_poly.pdbx_strand_id
1 'polypeptide(L)'
;MIAEVILCMSLAAYFEARGEPFHGQIAVNQVALRRAALDPNRVCEEIYRTAQFEGPAAHPRRKPKRVDERAWRRAEQAAHAALVWAEHGIGQDYSKGATHFHATYVRPHWTRCAKLTVQIARHRFYNNVNPCRR
;
A
#
# COMPACT_ATOMS: atom_id res chain seq x y z
N MET A 1 -17.75 1.48 -5.93
CA MET A 1 -17.59 1.03 -7.33
C MET A 1 -16.21 0.43 -7.50
N ILE A 2 -16.13 -0.69 -8.23
CA ILE A 2 -14.86 -1.40 -8.35
C ILE A 2 -13.82 -0.60 -9.13
N ALA A 3 -14.24 0.20 -10.11
CA ALA A 3 -13.32 1.04 -10.87
C ALA A 3 -12.62 2.06 -9.98
N GLU A 4 -13.34 2.62 -9.01
CA GLU A 4 -12.77 3.57 -8.07
C GLU A 4 -11.78 2.89 -7.12
N VAL A 5 -12.10 1.66 -6.71
CA VAL A 5 -11.21 0.90 -5.83
C VAL A 5 -9.89 0.59 -6.54
N ILE A 6 -9.97 0.09 -7.77
CA ILE A 6 -8.76 -0.18 -8.55
C ILE A 6 -7.97 1.10 -8.78
N LEU A 7 -8.65 2.21 -9.05
CA LEU A 7 -7.95 3.49 -9.26
C LEU A 7 -7.18 3.92 -8.01
N CYS A 8 -7.82 3.95 -6.85
CA CYS A 8 -7.13 4.42 -5.64
C CYS A 8 -5.97 3.49 -5.26
N MET A 9 -6.15 2.18 -5.43
CA MET A 9 -5.10 1.23 -5.15
C MET A 9 -3.95 1.34 -6.15
N SER A 10 -4.27 1.59 -7.41
CA SER A 10 -3.25 1.83 -8.45
C SER A 10 -2.46 3.09 -8.16
N LEU A 11 -3.13 4.15 -7.71
CA LEU A 11 -2.45 5.38 -7.30
C LEU A 11 -1.48 5.12 -6.15
N ALA A 12 -1.91 4.35 -5.15
CA ALA A 12 -1.03 4.00 -4.03
C ALA A 12 0.20 3.22 -4.51
N ALA A 13 0.00 2.19 -5.32
CA ALA A 13 1.11 1.39 -5.84
C ALA A 13 2.04 2.23 -6.72
N TYR A 14 1.49 3.09 -7.55
CA TYR A 14 2.28 3.91 -8.47
C TYR A 14 3.13 4.93 -7.72
N PHE A 15 2.54 5.68 -6.79
CA PHE A 15 3.27 6.73 -6.10
C PHE A 15 4.19 6.20 -5.00
N GLU A 16 3.80 5.13 -4.33
CA GLU A 16 4.58 4.63 -3.20
C GLU A 16 5.59 3.56 -3.58
N ALA A 17 5.34 2.82 -4.65
CA ALA A 17 6.12 1.62 -4.93
C ALA A 17 6.46 1.42 -6.40
N ARG A 18 6.44 2.46 -7.21
CA ARG A 18 6.64 2.33 -8.65
C ARG A 18 7.92 1.60 -9.05
N GLY A 19 9.02 1.89 -8.36
CA GLY A 19 10.30 1.27 -8.65
C GLY A 19 10.54 -0.05 -7.93
N GLU A 20 9.57 -0.55 -7.18
CA GLU A 20 9.72 -1.75 -6.36
C GLU A 20 9.34 -3.01 -7.14
N PRO A 21 9.79 -4.19 -6.67
CA PRO A 21 9.34 -5.45 -7.25
C PRO A 21 7.81 -5.55 -7.24
N PHE A 22 7.27 -6.33 -8.16
CA PHE A 22 5.82 -6.45 -8.30
C PHE A 22 5.14 -6.87 -6.98
N HIS A 23 5.71 -7.87 -6.29
CA HIS A 23 5.15 -8.30 -5.02
C HIS A 23 5.24 -7.22 -3.94
N GLY A 24 6.19 -6.30 -4.04
CA GLY A 24 6.26 -5.14 -3.15
C GLY A 24 5.13 -4.15 -3.39
N GLN A 25 4.74 -3.98 -4.65
CA GLN A 25 3.60 -3.14 -5.01
C GLN A 25 2.29 -3.76 -4.51
N ILE A 26 2.17 -5.08 -4.60
CA ILE A 26 1.02 -5.79 -4.03
C ILE A 26 1.00 -5.60 -2.52
N ALA A 27 2.15 -5.75 -1.87
CA ALA A 27 2.24 -5.63 -0.41
C ALA A 27 1.78 -4.26 0.10
N VAL A 28 2.12 -3.18 -0.60
CA VAL A 28 1.66 -1.83 -0.23
C VAL A 28 0.13 -1.77 -0.24
N ASN A 29 -0.51 -2.35 -1.24
CA ASN A 29 -1.96 -2.42 -1.30
C ASN A 29 -2.56 -3.34 -0.23
N GLN A 30 -1.86 -4.41 0.12
CA GLN A 30 -2.29 -5.31 1.19
C GLN A 30 -2.30 -4.61 2.54
N VAL A 31 -1.33 -3.75 2.79
CA VAL A 31 -1.33 -2.92 4.00
C VAL A 31 -2.57 -2.03 4.04
N ALA A 32 -2.87 -1.33 2.94
CA ALA A 32 -4.04 -0.46 2.88
C ALA A 32 -5.34 -1.24 3.10
N LEU A 33 -5.45 -2.41 2.47
CA LEU A 33 -6.63 -3.27 2.64
C LEU A 33 -6.77 -3.75 4.08
N ARG A 34 -5.68 -4.17 4.71
CA ARG A 34 -5.72 -4.61 6.11
C ARG A 34 -6.16 -3.48 7.03
N ARG A 35 -5.66 -2.26 6.80
CA ARG A 35 -6.09 -1.10 7.59
C ARG A 35 -7.55 -0.77 7.36
N ALA A 36 -8.11 -1.13 6.23
CA ALA A 36 -9.52 -0.98 5.90
C ALA A 36 -10.35 -2.20 6.31
N ALA A 37 -9.80 -3.07 7.17
CA ALA A 37 -10.45 -4.30 7.64
C ALA A 37 -10.80 -5.25 6.49
N LEU A 38 -9.98 -5.25 5.44
CA LEU A 38 -10.15 -6.04 4.22
C LEU A 38 -11.45 -5.72 3.46
N ASP A 39 -11.99 -4.54 3.70
CA ASP A 39 -13.22 -4.09 3.04
C ASP A 39 -12.87 -3.19 1.86
N PRO A 40 -13.08 -3.64 0.61
CA PRO A 40 -12.78 -2.82 -0.55
C PRO A 40 -13.53 -1.50 -0.59
N ASN A 41 -14.70 -1.44 0.04
CA ASN A 41 -15.49 -0.20 0.09
C ASN A 41 -14.85 0.86 0.97
N ARG A 42 -13.88 0.49 1.80
CA ARG A 42 -13.22 1.40 2.75
C ARG A 42 -11.77 1.68 2.40
N VAL A 43 -11.21 0.95 1.44
CA VAL A 43 -9.77 1.05 1.17
C VAL A 43 -9.37 2.41 0.59
N CYS A 44 -10.19 3.00 -0.28
CA CYS A 44 -9.88 4.30 -0.86
C CYS A 44 -9.84 5.39 0.21
N GLU A 45 -10.80 5.37 1.13
CA GLU A 45 -10.80 6.30 2.24
C GLU A 45 -9.52 6.18 3.08
N GLU A 46 -9.12 4.93 3.33
CA GLU A 46 -7.89 4.68 4.08
C GLU A 46 -6.66 5.21 3.33
N ILE A 47 -6.57 4.96 2.04
CA ILE A 47 -5.45 5.43 1.22
C ILE A 47 -5.35 6.95 1.23
N TYR A 48 -6.47 7.64 1.04
CA TYR A 48 -6.44 9.10 0.94
C TYR A 48 -6.25 9.79 2.28
N ARG A 49 -6.51 9.09 3.38
CA ARG A 49 -6.41 9.67 4.71
C ARG A 49 -5.02 9.56 5.31
N THR A 50 -4.26 8.51 5.00
CA THR A 50 -3.03 8.25 5.73
C THR A 50 -1.85 9.01 5.17
N ALA A 51 -0.97 9.48 6.06
CA ALA A 51 0.28 10.10 5.68
C ALA A 51 1.27 9.10 5.07
N GLN A 52 1.00 7.81 5.24
CA GLN A 52 1.83 6.74 4.74
C GLN A 52 1.82 6.67 3.21
N PHE A 53 0.73 7.10 2.61
CA PHE A 53 0.55 7.14 1.17
C PHE A 53 0.69 8.57 0.65
N GLU A 54 1.75 9.22 1.06
CA GLU A 54 2.03 10.56 0.58
C GLU A 54 2.49 10.51 -0.86
N GLY A 55 1.82 11.23 -1.69
CA GLY A 55 2.20 11.40 -3.06
C GLY A 55 2.11 12.85 -3.46
N PRO A 56 2.59 13.19 -4.64
CA PRO A 56 2.48 14.56 -5.11
C PRO A 56 1.01 14.98 -5.15
N ALA A 57 0.76 16.23 -4.81
CA ALA A 57 -0.57 16.81 -4.82
C ALA A 57 -1.54 16.09 -3.88
N ALA A 58 -1.01 15.53 -2.80
CA ALA A 58 -1.83 14.88 -1.78
C ALA A 58 -2.83 13.89 -2.39
N HIS A 59 -2.34 13.04 -3.27
CA HIS A 59 -3.11 11.95 -3.88
C HIS A 59 -4.26 12.45 -4.77
N PRO A 60 -3.97 12.80 -6.01
CA PRO A 60 -5.04 13.06 -6.95
C PRO A 60 -5.97 11.85 -7.01
N ARG A 61 -7.27 12.11 -7.08
CA ARG A 61 -8.26 11.03 -7.11
C ARG A 61 -8.55 10.59 -8.53
N ARG A 62 -7.55 10.68 -9.38
CA ARG A 62 -7.64 10.26 -10.78
C ARG A 62 -6.25 9.97 -11.30
N LYS A 63 -6.19 9.23 -12.39
CA LYS A 63 -4.94 8.93 -13.06
C LYS A 63 -4.28 10.25 -13.50
N PRO A 64 -3.00 10.47 -13.17
CA PRO A 64 -2.28 11.65 -13.65
C PRO A 64 -2.21 11.67 -15.17
N LYS A 65 -2.19 12.87 -15.74
CA LYS A 65 -2.12 13.02 -17.20
C LYS A 65 -0.81 12.50 -17.77
N ARG A 66 0.28 12.64 -16.99
CA ARG A 66 1.60 12.18 -17.40
C ARG A 66 2.05 11.07 -16.46
N VAL A 67 2.00 9.86 -16.94
CA VAL A 67 2.49 8.69 -16.22
C VAL A 67 3.39 7.88 -17.14
N ASP A 68 4.27 7.10 -16.53
CA ASP A 68 4.91 6.01 -17.23
C ASP A 68 3.84 4.93 -17.43
N GLU A 69 3.39 4.74 -18.68
CA GLU A 69 2.27 3.84 -18.95
C GLU A 69 2.56 2.39 -18.59
N ARG A 70 3.79 1.95 -18.76
CA ARG A 70 4.16 0.59 -18.35
C ARG A 70 4.10 0.45 -16.83
N ALA A 71 4.63 1.40 -16.11
CA ALA A 71 4.60 1.39 -14.64
C ALA A 71 3.17 1.52 -14.13
N TRP A 72 2.34 2.31 -14.81
CA TRP A 72 0.95 2.45 -14.44
C TRP A 72 0.18 1.13 -14.59
N ARG A 73 0.35 0.45 -15.73
CA ARG A 73 -0.29 -0.85 -15.93
C ARG A 73 0.17 -1.87 -14.89
N ARG A 74 1.45 -1.83 -14.53
CA ARG A 74 1.97 -2.71 -13.49
C ARG A 74 1.32 -2.41 -12.14
N ALA A 75 1.14 -1.13 -11.81
CA ALA A 75 0.44 -0.73 -10.60
C ALA A 75 -1.02 -1.20 -10.59
N GLU A 76 -1.70 -1.10 -11.74
CA GLU A 76 -3.06 -1.62 -11.86
C GLU A 76 -3.11 -3.14 -11.65
N GLN A 77 -2.16 -3.86 -12.20
CA GLN A 77 -2.09 -5.31 -12.01
C GLN A 77 -1.85 -5.66 -10.54
N ALA A 78 -1.00 -4.90 -9.86
CA ALA A 78 -0.76 -5.10 -8.44
C ALA A 78 -2.04 -4.83 -7.63
N ALA A 79 -2.78 -3.79 -7.99
CA ALA A 79 -4.06 -3.48 -7.34
C ALA A 79 -5.05 -4.62 -7.50
N HIS A 80 -5.18 -5.15 -8.71
CA HIS A 80 -6.07 -6.30 -8.96
C HIS A 80 -5.66 -7.52 -8.13
N ALA A 81 -4.37 -7.83 -8.09
CA ALA A 81 -3.88 -8.97 -7.33
C ALA A 81 -4.18 -8.84 -5.84
N ALA A 82 -3.98 -7.65 -5.29
CA ALA A 82 -4.27 -7.40 -3.88
C ALA A 82 -5.77 -7.49 -3.59
N LEU A 83 -6.59 -6.99 -4.49
CA LEU A 83 -8.04 -7.04 -4.32
C LEU A 83 -8.56 -8.48 -4.35
N VAL A 84 -8.06 -9.29 -5.30
CA VAL A 84 -8.42 -10.72 -5.38
C VAL A 84 -8.00 -11.44 -4.10
N TRP A 85 -6.82 -11.12 -3.58
CA TRP A 85 -6.38 -11.67 -2.31
C TRP A 85 -7.33 -11.31 -1.16
N ALA A 86 -7.73 -10.04 -1.07
CA ALA A 86 -8.59 -9.59 0.02
C ALA A 86 -9.99 -10.19 -0.06
N GLU A 87 -10.54 -10.30 -1.27
CA GLU A 87 -11.92 -10.76 -1.45
C GLU A 87 -12.05 -12.28 -1.48
N HIS A 88 -11.05 -12.98 -1.99
CA HIS A 88 -11.15 -14.42 -2.24
C HIS A 88 -10.08 -15.25 -1.54
N GLY A 89 -9.13 -14.63 -0.87
CA GLY A 89 -8.03 -15.36 -0.24
C GLY A 89 -7.09 -16.02 -1.23
N ILE A 90 -7.06 -15.54 -2.47
CA ILE A 90 -6.20 -16.09 -3.52
C ILE A 90 -4.87 -15.35 -3.54
N GLY A 91 -3.77 -16.08 -3.56
CA GLY A 91 -2.43 -15.52 -3.48
C GLY A 91 -1.96 -15.44 -2.03
N GLN A 92 -0.76 -14.93 -1.85
CA GLN A 92 -0.20 -14.82 -0.51
C GLN A 92 -0.17 -13.37 -0.04
N ASP A 93 -0.10 -13.19 1.27
CA ASP A 93 0.10 -11.87 1.85
C ASP A 93 1.60 -11.57 1.87
N TYR A 94 2.04 -10.78 0.91
CA TYR A 94 3.45 -10.40 0.81
C TYR A 94 3.89 -9.48 1.93
N SER A 95 2.95 -8.76 2.54
CA SER A 95 3.26 -7.87 3.66
C SER A 95 3.44 -8.61 4.98
N LYS A 96 3.09 -9.91 5.03
CA LYS A 96 3.21 -10.76 6.22
C LYS A 96 2.43 -10.21 7.42
N GLY A 97 1.24 -9.73 7.17
CA GLY A 97 0.37 -9.22 8.23
C GLY A 97 0.61 -7.78 8.60
N ALA A 98 1.29 -7.02 7.76
CA ALA A 98 1.65 -5.65 8.10
C ALA A 98 0.46 -4.70 8.05
N THR A 99 0.50 -3.72 8.94
CA THR A 99 -0.44 -2.60 8.97
C THR A 99 0.22 -1.28 8.67
N HIS A 100 1.56 -1.27 8.57
CA HIS A 100 2.35 -0.07 8.30
C HIS A 100 3.56 -0.42 7.47
N PHE A 101 4.05 0.56 6.72
CA PHE A 101 5.32 0.42 6.03
C PHE A 101 5.96 1.79 5.87
N HIS A 102 7.25 1.79 5.58
CA HIS A 102 7.97 3.01 5.21
C HIS A 102 9.13 2.65 4.27
N ALA A 103 9.57 3.64 3.53
CA ALA A 103 10.76 3.48 2.71
C ALA A 103 11.99 3.40 3.62
N THR A 104 13.00 2.62 3.22
CA THR A 104 14.17 2.37 4.05
C THR A 104 14.99 3.62 4.37
N TYR A 105 14.84 4.68 3.57
CA TYR A 105 15.58 5.93 3.79
C TYR A 105 14.89 6.88 4.76
N VAL A 106 13.72 6.52 5.28
CA VAL A 106 13.04 7.30 6.33
C VAL A 106 13.02 6.50 7.63
N ARG A 107 12.92 7.19 8.76
CA ARG A 107 12.89 6.54 10.08
C ARG A 107 11.71 7.09 10.89
N PRO A 108 10.50 6.60 10.65
CA PRO A 108 9.35 7.07 11.39
C PRO A 108 9.47 6.73 12.86
N HIS A 109 8.98 7.63 13.69
CA HIS A 109 9.03 7.47 15.14
C HIS A 109 8.37 6.16 15.61
N TRP A 110 7.26 5.79 14.98
CA TRP A 110 6.47 4.62 15.40
C TRP A 110 7.20 3.29 15.22
N THR A 111 8.27 3.23 14.42
CA THR A 111 9.00 1.97 14.22
C THR A 111 9.65 1.45 15.50
N ARG A 112 9.89 2.32 16.45
CA ARG A 112 10.54 1.94 17.72
C ARG A 112 9.70 0.95 18.53
N CYS A 113 8.39 0.98 18.33
CA CYS A 113 7.44 0.17 19.09
C CYS A 113 6.60 -0.70 18.17
N ALA A 114 7.18 -1.10 17.05
CA ALA A 114 6.53 -1.92 16.04
C ALA A 114 7.35 -3.18 15.80
N LYS A 115 6.70 -4.20 15.24
CA LYS A 115 7.35 -5.44 14.87
C LYS A 115 7.53 -5.49 13.36
N LEU A 116 8.78 -5.62 12.92
CA LEU A 116 9.08 -5.82 11.50
C LEU A 116 8.53 -7.16 11.05
N THR A 117 7.75 -7.17 9.97
CA THR A 117 7.24 -8.40 9.38
C THR A 117 8.08 -8.86 8.20
N VAL A 118 8.46 -7.93 7.34
CA VAL A 118 9.26 -8.24 6.16
C VAL A 118 9.86 -6.96 5.60
N GLN A 119 11.02 -7.08 4.96
CA GLN A 119 11.55 -6.03 4.12
C GLN A 119 11.51 -6.52 2.67
N ILE A 120 10.93 -5.71 1.80
CA ILE A 120 10.89 -5.98 0.37
C ILE A 120 11.60 -4.81 -0.29
N ALA A 121 12.79 -5.07 -0.83
CA ALA A 121 13.62 -4.06 -1.46
C ALA A 121 13.77 -2.82 -0.58
N ARG A 122 13.23 -1.69 -0.97
CA ARG A 122 13.38 -0.42 -0.25
C ARG A 122 12.20 -0.07 0.65
N HIS A 123 11.37 -1.07 1.01
CA HIS A 123 10.27 -0.88 1.96
C HIS A 123 10.38 -1.85 3.12
N ARG A 124 10.15 -1.36 4.33
CA ARG A 124 10.04 -2.17 5.54
C ARG A 124 8.61 -2.16 6.02
N PHE A 125 8.09 -3.34 6.33
CA PHE A 125 6.70 -3.56 6.70
C PHE A 125 6.62 -3.99 8.17
N TYR A 126 5.61 -3.48 8.87
CA TYR A 126 5.49 -3.68 10.32
C TYR A 126 4.05 -3.98 10.73
N ASN A 127 3.92 -4.70 11.85
CA ASN A 127 2.65 -4.80 12.56
C ASN A 127 2.87 -4.46 14.04
N ASN A 128 1.80 -4.58 14.84
CA ASN A 128 1.84 -4.26 16.27
C ASN A 128 2.42 -2.87 16.53
N VAL A 129 1.97 -1.92 15.73
CA VAL A 129 2.40 -0.52 15.89
C VAL A 129 1.59 0.09 17.01
N ASN A 130 2.18 0.16 18.18
CA ASN A 130 1.55 0.72 19.37
C ASN A 130 2.30 1.98 19.80
N PRO A 131 1.63 2.90 20.50
CA PRO A 131 2.35 4.04 21.05
C PRO A 131 3.51 3.57 21.92
N CYS A 132 4.66 4.16 21.72
CA CYS A 132 5.82 3.86 22.54
C CYS A 132 5.58 4.37 23.95
N ARG A 133 5.80 3.51 24.92
CA ARG A 133 5.76 3.91 26.32
C ARG A 133 7.16 4.27 26.75
N ARG A 134 7.25 5.25 27.61
CA ARG A 134 8.51 5.69 28.18
C ARG A 134 8.80 4.95 29.45
#